data_bf4efe02df3bc97fcf3d58a7316e331b
#
_entry.id   bf4efe02df3bc97fcf3d58a7316e331b
#
_cell.length_a   1.000
_cell.length_b   1.000
_cell.length_c   1.000
_cell.angle_alpha   90.00
_cell.angle_beta   90.00
_cell.angle_gamma   90.00
#
_symmetry.space_group_name_H-M   'P 1'
#
loop_
_entity.id
_entity.type
_entity.pdbx_description
1 polymer ?
#
loop_
_entity_poly.entity_id
_entity_poly.type
_entity_poly.pdbx_seq_one_letter_code
_entity_poly.pdbx_strand_id
1 'polypeptide(L)'
;MKIGITCYPSVGGSGILASALGEDLARRGHEVHFISYERPFRLQADAPRLYFHPVGVNDYGLFKYPDYTLPLSVKMAEVSREHGLDVLHVHYAVPHATAALLARSMLPPGQQPRLVTTLHGTDTTLLGNDAGYAPAIRHALNHSDAITTVSGWLKAETQRVFEVERPIDVIHNFFDPRPPRRSPREVRNELGLKDEVLVLHSSNLRSTKRIDLLLETAARIRPKDSFKLLILAGSSFAPFATDVRALGLEDRVIVIERVSDIEDYLQIADLALFTSETESFCLSILEAMCFSCPSVATRVGGIPEVVKENVTGVLVPFGDAGALVETLEDLIRDPARRAALGHAAQLRAHDCFSAEVIVPRYEALYRRVCATAAKPSGSVQQ
;
A
#
# COMPACT_ATOMS: atom_id res chain seq x y z
N MET A 1 -13.43 5.72 19.90
CA MET A 1 -12.76 4.42 20.20
C MET A 1 -11.28 4.67 20.37
N LYS A 2 -10.61 3.80 21.11
CA LYS A 2 -9.14 3.79 21.28
C LYS A 2 -8.56 2.67 20.43
N ILE A 3 -7.74 3.04 19.45
CA ILE A 3 -7.30 2.13 18.38
C ILE A 3 -5.78 2.06 18.37
N GLY A 4 -5.23 0.87 18.59
CA GLY A 4 -3.82 0.61 18.36
C GLY A 4 -3.58 0.24 16.89
N ILE A 5 -2.63 0.87 16.22
CA ILE A 5 -2.22 0.55 14.85
C ILE A 5 -0.77 0.11 14.83
N THR A 6 -0.50 -1.03 14.19
CA THR A 6 0.86 -1.53 13.97
C THR A 6 1.09 -1.81 12.49
N CYS A 7 2.18 -1.27 11.97
CA CYS A 7 2.62 -1.46 10.58
C CYS A 7 4.15 -1.40 10.50
N TYR A 8 4.69 -1.79 9.35
CA TYR A 8 6.08 -1.48 9.04
C TYR A 8 6.23 0.03 8.81
N PRO A 9 7.19 0.70 9.46
CA PRO A 9 7.38 2.15 9.35
C PRO A 9 8.04 2.59 8.02
N SER A 10 8.41 1.63 7.17
CA SER A 10 9.14 1.83 5.92
C SER A 10 8.35 2.63 4.85
N VAL A 11 9.09 3.21 3.90
CA VAL A 11 8.56 3.85 2.69
C VAL A 11 7.96 2.78 1.79
N GLY A 12 6.70 2.41 2.04
CA GLY A 12 5.97 1.40 1.27
C GLY A 12 4.48 1.61 1.39
N GLY A 13 3.71 1.11 0.43
CA GLY A 13 2.27 1.34 0.34
C GLY A 13 1.49 1.02 1.62
N SER A 14 1.85 -0.05 2.34
CA SER A 14 1.19 -0.42 3.59
C SER A 14 1.46 0.54 4.75
N GLY A 15 2.70 1.08 4.87
CA GLY A 15 3.05 2.06 5.89
C GLY A 15 2.38 3.42 5.62
N ILE A 16 2.35 3.84 4.37
CA ILE A 16 1.64 5.06 3.93
C ILE A 16 0.15 4.95 4.23
N LEU A 17 -0.47 3.82 3.88
CA LEU A 17 -1.89 3.57 4.14
C LEU A 17 -2.21 3.56 5.63
N ALA A 18 -1.41 2.87 6.45
CA ALA A 18 -1.62 2.80 7.90
C ALA A 18 -1.51 4.18 8.54
N SER A 19 -0.54 5.00 8.11
CA SER A 19 -0.38 6.39 8.59
C SER A 19 -1.59 7.25 8.21
N ALA A 20 -2.03 7.21 6.95
CA ALA A 20 -3.18 7.96 6.48
C ALA A 20 -4.47 7.52 7.19
N LEU A 21 -4.68 6.21 7.39
CA LEU A 21 -5.81 5.68 8.14
C LEU A 21 -5.83 6.19 9.58
N GLY A 22 -4.69 6.14 10.27
CA GLY A 22 -4.60 6.62 11.65
C GLY A 22 -4.84 8.11 11.78
N GLU A 23 -4.29 8.93 10.87
CA GLU A 23 -4.51 10.38 10.83
C GLU A 23 -5.99 10.72 10.58
N ASP A 24 -6.66 10.01 9.67
CA ASP A 24 -8.08 10.25 9.39
C ASP A 24 -8.98 9.81 10.54
N LEU A 25 -8.70 8.65 11.15
CA LEU A 25 -9.41 8.19 12.36
C LEU A 25 -9.25 9.20 13.52
N ALA A 26 -8.06 9.77 13.70
CA ALA A 26 -7.82 10.78 14.73
C ALA A 26 -8.61 12.07 14.44
N ARG A 27 -8.66 12.54 13.18
CA ARG A 27 -9.50 13.67 12.74
C ARG A 27 -11.00 13.41 12.98
N ARG A 28 -11.44 12.15 12.87
CA ARG A 28 -12.83 11.71 13.15
C ARG A 28 -13.13 11.54 14.65
N GLY A 29 -12.16 11.84 15.54
CA GLY A 29 -12.35 11.88 16.97
C GLY A 29 -11.98 10.59 17.70
N HIS A 30 -11.38 9.60 17.03
CA HIS A 30 -10.79 8.44 17.69
C HIS A 30 -9.45 8.77 18.35
N GLU A 31 -9.07 8.02 19.37
CA GLU A 31 -7.74 8.05 19.96
C GLU A 31 -6.91 6.95 19.32
N VAL A 32 -5.81 7.33 18.65
CA VAL A 32 -5.01 6.41 17.81
C VAL A 32 -3.60 6.28 18.35
N HIS A 33 -3.17 5.05 18.60
CA HIS A 33 -1.87 4.69 19.17
C HIS A 33 -1.07 3.87 18.16
N PHE A 34 -0.06 4.48 17.56
CA PHE A 34 0.88 3.76 16.70
C PHE A 34 1.92 3.03 17.54
N ILE A 35 2.12 1.74 17.28
CA ILE A 35 3.07 0.87 18.00
C ILE A 35 4.02 0.28 16.97
N SER A 36 5.28 0.75 16.91
CA SER A 36 6.27 0.33 15.93
C SER A 36 7.69 0.67 16.41
N TYR A 37 8.74 0.08 15.80
CA TYR A 37 10.14 0.36 16.18
C TYR A 37 10.61 1.75 15.75
N GLU A 38 9.99 2.33 14.74
CA GLU A 38 10.21 3.71 14.30
C GLU A 38 8.89 4.38 13.98
N ARG A 39 8.85 5.72 13.98
CA ARG A 39 7.66 6.45 13.56
C ARG A 39 7.35 6.15 12.09
N PRO A 40 6.12 5.73 11.77
CA PRO A 40 5.74 5.43 10.41
C PRO A 40 5.97 6.61 9.45
N PHE A 41 6.41 6.28 8.25
CA PHE A 41 6.65 7.26 7.19
C PHE A 41 5.38 8.09 6.92
N ARG A 42 5.54 9.40 6.79
CA ARG A 42 4.46 10.40 6.64
C ARG A 42 3.57 10.63 7.87
N LEU A 43 3.72 9.90 8.97
CA LEU A 43 2.91 10.16 10.17
C LEU A 43 3.25 11.53 10.76
N GLN A 44 2.23 12.40 10.92
CA GLN A 44 2.39 13.72 11.51
C GLN A 44 2.80 13.61 12.99
N ALA A 45 3.76 14.44 13.42
CA ALA A 45 4.32 14.35 14.77
C ALA A 45 3.35 14.83 15.85
N ASP A 46 2.60 15.90 15.57
CA ASP A 46 1.84 16.65 16.57
C ASP A 46 0.32 16.68 16.28
N ALA A 47 -0.18 15.65 15.58
CA ALA A 47 -1.61 15.57 15.30
C ALA A 47 -2.39 15.26 16.59
N PRO A 48 -3.47 15.98 16.90
CA PRO A 48 -4.31 15.73 18.06
C PRO A 48 -4.84 14.30 18.07
N ARG A 49 -4.87 13.66 19.26
CA ARG A 49 -5.37 12.28 19.47
C ARG A 49 -4.55 11.18 18.77
N LEU A 50 -3.33 11.49 18.33
CA LEU A 50 -2.43 10.57 17.68
C LEU A 50 -1.16 10.42 18.51
N TYR A 51 -0.89 9.20 18.96
CA TYR A 51 0.22 8.88 19.86
C TYR A 51 1.16 7.88 19.20
N PHE A 52 2.44 8.00 19.49
CA PHE A 52 3.44 7.05 19.01
C PHE A 52 4.18 6.39 20.17
N HIS A 53 4.21 5.06 20.15
CA HIS A 53 4.86 4.23 21.15
C HIS A 53 6.01 3.44 20.50
N PRO A 54 7.26 3.85 20.72
CA PRO A 54 8.41 3.16 20.14
C PRO A 54 8.61 1.78 20.78
N VAL A 55 8.90 0.79 19.94
CA VAL A 55 9.28 -0.55 20.35
C VAL A 55 10.81 -0.62 20.39
N GLY A 56 11.37 -0.79 21.58
CA GLY A 56 12.82 -1.03 21.72
C GLY A 56 13.16 -2.43 21.23
N VAL A 57 14.04 -2.54 20.24
CA VAL A 57 14.62 -3.81 19.81
C VAL A 57 16.03 -3.86 20.40
N ASN A 58 16.22 -4.75 21.38
CA ASN A 58 17.52 -4.91 22.00
C ASN A 58 18.40 -5.83 21.16
N ASP A 59 19.60 -5.36 20.86
CA ASP A 59 20.67 -6.20 20.32
C ASP A 59 21.34 -6.95 21.48
N TYR A 60 20.85 -8.16 21.71
CA TYR A 60 21.40 -9.03 22.75
C TYR A 60 22.41 -9.98 22.12
N GLY A 61 23.69 -9.88 22.47
CA GLY A 61 24.79 -10.58 21.83
C GLY A 61 24.73 -12.11 21.79
N LEU A 62 23.78 -12.75 22.49
CA LEU A 62 23.50 -14.18 22.36
C LEU A 62 22.56 -14.53 21.19
N PHE A 63 21.82 -13.54 20.66
CA PHE A 63 20.91 -13.77 19.53
C PHE A 63 21.65 -13.45 18.22
N LYS A 64 21.68 -14.41 17.32
CA LYS A 64 22.24 -14.20 15.98
C LYS A 64 21.47 -13.13 15.18
N TYR A 65 20.18 -12.99 15.45
CA TYR A 65 19.28 -12.02 14.82
C TYR A 65 18.48 -11.30 15.89
N PRO A 66 18.29 -9.97 15.80
CA PRO A 66 17.44 -9.23 16.69
C PRO A 66 16.00 -9.77 16.64
N ASP A 67 15.40 -10.02 17.80
CA ASP A 67 13.98 -10.39 17.87
C ASP A 67 13.12 -9.13 17.95
N TYR A 68 12.20 -8.97 17.02
CA TYR A 68 11.24 -7.87 16.99
C TYR A 68 9.88 -8.29 17.56
N THR A 69 9.49 -9.54 17.36
CA THR A 69 8.12 -10.01 17.67
C THR A 69 7.81 -9.97 19.17
N LEU A 70 8.73 -10.41 20.01
CA LEU A 70 8.53 -10.39 21.47
C LEU A 70 8.47 -8.96 22.04
N PRO A 71 9.45 -8.06 21.78
CA PRO A 71 9.35 -6.67 22.23
C PRO A 71 8.08 -5.96 21.73
N LEU A 72 7.66 -6.22 20.49
CA LEU A 72 6.43 -5.70 19.94
C LEU A 72 5.20 -6.19 20.71
N SER A 73 5.12 -7.48 21.00
CA SER A 73 3.99 -8.05 21.76
C SER A 73 3.90 -7.49 23.18
N VAL A 74 5.03 -7.32 23.85
CA VAL A 74 5.08 -6.71 25.18
C VAL A 74 4.59 -5.26 25.11
N LYS A 75 5.09 -4.47 24.15
CA LYS A 75 4.67 -3.06 23.96
C LYS A 75 3.18 -2.96 23.63
N MET A 76 2.65 -3.82 22.77
CA MET A 76 1.21 -3.88 22.49
C MET A 76 0.38 -4.18 23.75
N ALA A 77 0.83 -5.09 24.60
CA ALA A 77 0.15 -5.41 25.87
C ALA A 77 0.20 -4.22 26.86
N GLU A 78 1.36 -3.57 27.00
CA GLU A 78 1.52 -2.36 27.82
C GLU A 78 0.56 -1.25 27.39
N VAL A 79 0.62 -0.84 26.11
CA VAL A 79 -0.22 0.23 25.55
C VAL A 79 -1.70 -0.13 25.66
N SER A 80 -2.07 -1.39 25.39
CA SER A 80 -3.46 -1.84 25.53
C SER A 80 -3.97 -1.70 26.95
N ARG A 81 -3.16 -2.05 27.95
CA ARG A 81 -3.52 -1.97 29.37
C ARG A 81 -3.57 -0.52 29.85
N GLU A 82 -2.56 0.30 29.50
CA GLU A 82 -2.43 1.68 29.97
C GLU A 82 -3.52 2.60 29.40
N HIS A 83 -3.87 2.40 28.14
CA HIS A 83 -4.82 3.24 27.43
C HIS A 83 -6.21 2.62 27.29
N GLY A 84 -6.37 1.33 27.58
CA GLY A 84 -7.65 0.63 27.41
C GLY A 84 -8.08 0.56 25.95
N LEU A 85 -7.21 -0.02 25.08
CA LEU A 85 -7.51 -0.10 23.64
C LEU A 85 -8.75 -0.96 23.36
N ASP A 86 -9.65 -0.45 22.52
CA ASP A 86 -10.81 -1.21 22.02
C ASP A 86 -10.39 -2.18 20.90
N VAL A 87 -9.47 -1.75 20.04
CA VAL A 87 -9.03 -2.47 18.84
C VAL A 87 -7.51 -2.40 18.71
N LEU A 88 -6.88 -3.53 18.38
CA LEU A 88 -5.57 -3.61 17.76
C LEU A 88 -5.75 -3.91 16.28
N HIS A 89 -5.47 -2.93 15.43
CA HIS A 89 -5.46 -3.08 13.99
C HIS A 89 -4.02 -3.25 13.52
N VAL A 90 -3.72 -4.41 12.99
CA VAL A 90 -2.38 -4.76 12.54
C VAL A 90 -2.35 -4.96 11.03
N HIS A 91 -1.33 -4.39 10.39
CA HIS A 91 -1.05 -4.57 8.99
C HIS A 91 0.00 -5.68 8.84
N TYR A 92 -0.32 -6.74 8.12
CA TYR A 92 0.35 -8.03 7.98
C TYR A 92 0.05 -9.05 9.11
N ALA A 93 -0.06 -10.30 8.69
CA ALA A 93 -0.24 -11.43 9.61
C ALA A 93 1.04 -11.70 10.41
N VAL A 94 2.20 -11.66 9.74
CA VAL A 94 3.53 -11.88 10.37
C VAL A 94 4.41 -10.65 10.16
N PRO A 95 5.06 -10.13 11.19
CA PRO A 95 5.02 -10.56 12.58
C PRO A 95 3.87 -9.94 13.38
N HIS A 96 3.09 -9.01 12.80
CA HIS A 96 2.25 -8.10 13.58
C HIS A 96 1.04 -8.79 14.22
N ALA A 97 0.26 -9.61 13.45
CA ALA A 97 -0.87 -10.31 14.06
C ALA A 97 -0.41 -11.41 15.03
N THR A 98 0.70 -12.09 14.76
CA THR A 98 1.27 -13.05 15.71
C THR A 98 1.71 -12.38 17.02
N ALA A 99 2.34 -11.21 16.94
CA ALA A 99 2.69 -10.39 18.10
C ALA A 99 1.44 -9.92 18.87
N ALA A 100 0.38 -9.50 18.15
CA ALA A 100 -0.87 -9.07 18.78
C ALA A 100 -1.60 -10.21 19.50
N LEU A 101 -1.57 -11.42 18.96
CA LEU A 101 -2.11 -12.62 19.66
C LEU A 101 -1.36 -12.89 20.95
N LEU A 102 -0.03 -12.83 20.92
CA LEU A 102 0.79 -12.98 22.12
C LEU A 102 0.53 -11.84 23.11
N ALA A 103 0.39 -10.60 22.65
CA ALA A 103 0.02 -9.46 23.51
C ALA A 103 -1.32 -9.69 24.21
N ARG A 104 -2.34 -10.16 23.48
CA ARG A 104 -3.65 -10.49 24.06
C ARG A 104 -3.56 -11.57 25.13
N SER A 105 -2.72 -12.58 24.95
CA SER A 105 -2.53 -13.64 25.98
C SER A 105 -1.89 -13.14 27.27
N MET A 106 -1.18 -12.01 27.25
CA MET A 106 -0.60 -11.35 28.42
C MET A 106 -1.61 -10.46 29.18
N LEU A 107 -2.80 -10.24 28.63
CA LEU A 107 -3.83 -9.39 29.21
C LEU A 107 -4.93 -10.21 29.88
N PRO A 108 -5.49 -9.73 31.00
CA PRO A 108 -6.61 -10.38 31.64
C PRO A 108 -7.83 -10.51 30.72
N PRO A 109 -8.66 -11.55 30.86
CA PRO A 109 -9.94 -11.63 30.18
C PRO A 109 -10.76 -10.34 30.40
N GLY A 110 -11.34 -9.78 29.34
CA GLY A 110 -12.12 -8.53 29.39
C GLY A 110 -11.29 -7.24 29.17
N GLN A 111 -9.96 -7.31 29.21
CA GLN A 111 -9.08 -6.18 28.85
C GLN A 111 -8.37 -6.41 27.51
N GLN A 112 -8.71 -7.47 26.81
CA GLN A 112 -8.13 -7.83 25.53
C GLN A 112 -8.77 -6.99 24.41
N PRO A 113 -8.01 -6.20 23.66
CA PRO A 113 -8.56 -5.47 22.50
C PRO A 113 -8.98 -6.44 21.40
N ARG A 114 -9.89 -6.03 20.54
CA ARG A 114 -10.25 -6.78 19.34
C ARG A 114 -9.15 -6.72 18.32
N LEU A 115 -8.79 -7.86 17.73
CA LEU A 115 -7.74 -7.96 16.73
C LEU A 115 -8.33 -7.89 15.32
N VAL A 116 -7.93 -6.87 14.58
CA VAL A 116 -8.20 -6.71 13.14
C VAL A 116 -6.89 -6.87 12.39
N THR A 117 -6.86 -7.76 11.40
CA THR A 117 -5.66 -8.00 10.56
C THR A 117 -5.94 -7.64 9.12
N THR A 118 -5.17 -6.68 8.58
CA THR A 118 -5.19 -6.31 7.16
C THR A 118 -4.03 -6.93 6.42
N LEU A 119 -4.33 -7.69 5.35
CA LEU A 119 -3.36 -8.28 4.45
C LEU A 119 -3.07 -7.34 3.27
N HIS A 120 -1.79 -7.21 2.93
CA HIS A 120 -1.31 -6.36 1.83
C HIS A 120 -0.73 -7.13 0.64
N GLY A 121 -0.64 -8.44 0.72
CA GLY A 121 -0.22 -9.34 -0.35
C GLY A 121 1.01 -10.16 -0.03
N THR A 122 2.07 -9.59 0.51
CA THR A 122 3.32 -10.32 0.85
C THR A 122 3.06 -11.52 1.75
N ASP A 123 2.15 -11.41 2.71
CA ASP A 123 1.72 -12.52 3.56
C ASP A 123 1.21 -13.72 2.77
N THR A 124 0.43 -13.44 1.71
CA THR A 124 -0.23 -14.47 0.91
C THR A 124 0.66 -14.95 -0.23
N THR A 125 1.19 -14.00 -1.04
CA THR A 125 1.86 -14.33 -2.31
C THR A 125 3.29 -14.82 -2.13
N LEU A 126 3.98 -14.36 -1.09
CA LEU A 126 5.36 -14.73 -0.80
C LEU A 126 5.45 -15.66 0.42
N LEU A 127 5.07 -15.17 1.60
CA LEU A 127 5.25 -15.92 2.85
C LEU A 127 4.25 -17.08 2.99
N GLY A 128 3.08 -17.00 2.36
CA GLY A 128 2.08 -18.06 2.37
C GLY A 128 2.52 -19.36 1.72
N ASN A 129 3.49 -19.30 0.82
CA ASN A 129 4.08 -20.46 0.17
C ASN A 129 5.33 -20.99 0.90
N ASP A 130 5.76 -20.34 1.97
CA ASP A 130 6.90 -20.75 2.79
C ASP A 130 6.44 -21.59 3.99
N ALA A 131 6.92 -22.84 4.06
CA ALA A 131 6.56 -23.78 5.11
C ALA A 131 6.92 -23.28 6.53
N GLY A 132 7.91 -22.38 6.64
CA GLY A 132 8.29 -21.78 7.92
C GLY A 132 7.33 -20.69 8.40
N TYR A 133 6.53 -20.09 7.50
CA TYR A 133 5.61 -19.00 7.83
C TYR A 133 4.14 -19.35 7.69
N ALA A 134 3.77 -20.17 6.72
CA ALA A 134 2.37 -20.48 6.41
C ALA A 134 1.53 -20.95 7.62
N PRO A 135 2.01 -21.85 8.50
CA PRO A 135 1.26 -22.27 9.68
C PRO A 135 1.00 -21.12 10.66
N ALA A 136 1.99 -20.23 10.86
CA ALA A 136 1.85 -19.09 11.75
C ALA A 136 0.86 -18.04 11.17
N ILE A 137 0.89 -17.81 9.86
CA ILE A 137 -0.06 -16.93 9.17
C ILE A 137 -1.48 -17.48 9.30
N ARG A 138 -1.70 -18.77 8.97
CA ARG A 138 -3.01 -19.43 9.13
C ARG A 138 -3.53 -19.30 10.56
N HIS A 139 -2.68 -19.58 11.56
CA HIS A 139 -3.04 -19.44 12.96
C HIS A 139 -3.45 -18.00 13.29
N ALA A 140 -2.66 -17.02 12.89
CA ALA A 140 -2.94 -15.62 13.15
C ALA A 140 -4.27 -15.16 12.52
N LEU A 141 -4.54 -15.55 11.29
CA LEU A 141 -5.78 -15.21 10.60
C LEU A 141 -7.00 -15.83 11.29
N ASN A 142 -6.96 -17.13 11.63
CA ASN A 142 -8.08 -17.81 12.27
C ASN A 142 -8.36 -17.31 13.70
N HIS A 143 -7.39 -16.67 14.37
CA HIS A 143 -7.55 -16.09 15.71
C HIS A 143 -7.75 -14.55 15.69
N SER A 144 -7.77 -13.92 14.54
CA SER A 144 -8.18 -12.51 14.40
C SER A 144 -9.70 -12.37 14.54
N ASP A 145 -10.18 -11.30 15.17
CA ASP A 145 -11.62 -11.03 15.28
C ASP A 145 -12.21 -10.59 13.92
N ALA A 146 -11.41 -9.95 13.06
CA ALA A 146 -11.72 -9.71 11.67
C ALA A 146 -10.46 -9.73 10.80
N ILE A 147 -10.64 -10.09 9.53
CA ILE A 147 -9.58 -10.11 8.51
C ILE A 147 -10.04 -9.21 7.38
N THR A 148 -9.13 -8.34 6.89
CA THR A 148 -9.38 -7.56 5.69
C THR A 148 -8.29 -7.78 4.65
N THR A 149 -8.66 -7.63 3.39
CA THR A 149 -7.74 -7.61 2.25
C THR A 149 -7.98 -6.36 1.41
N VAL A 150 -6.93 -5.90 0.74
CA VAL A 150 -6.96 -4.66 -0.04
C VAL A 150 -7.62 -4.81 -1.41
N SER A 151 -8.00 -6.02 -1.80
CA SER A 151 -8.71 -6.34 -3.04
C SER A 151 -9.47 -7.66 -2.96
N GLY A 152 -10.45 -7.84 -3.84
CA GLY A 152 -11.16 -9.11 -4.02
C GLY A 152 -10.23 -10.21 -4.55
N TRP A 153 -9.28 -9.84 -5.42
CA TRP A 153 -8.25 -10.76 -5.88
C TRP A 153 -7.42 -11.30 -4.70
N LEU A 154 -6.93 -10.42 -3.82
CA LEU A 154 -6.14 -10.87 -2.67
C LEU A 154 -6.96 -11.71 -1.69
N LYS A 155 -8.26 -11.41 -1.52
CA LYS A 155 -9.16 -12.26 -0.75
C LYS A 155 -9.22 -13.67 -1.33
N ALA A 156 -9.47 -13.80 -2.62
CA ALA A 156 -9.55 -15.10 -3.29
C ALA A 156 -8.22 -15.87 -3.19
N GLU A 157 -7.10 -15.17 -3.36
CA GLU A 157 -5.77 -15.74 -3.24
C GLU A 157 -5.47 -16.19 -1.80
N THR A 158 -5.86 -15.40 -0.80
CA THR A 158 -5.72 -15.76 0.62
C THR A 158 -6.54 -17.01 0.96
N GLN A 159 -7.76 -17.10 0.45
CA GLN A 159 -8.61 -18.30 0.64
C GLN A 159 -8.03 -19.52 -0.07
N ARG A 160 -7.38 -19.35 -1.23
CA ARG A 160 -6.73 -20.44 -1.96
C ARG A 160 -5.49 -20.97 -1.24
N VAL A 161 -4.67 -20.09 -0.64
CA VAL A 161 -3.40 -20.44 -0.01
C VAL A 161 -3.59 -20.96 1.40
N PHE A 162 -4.53 -20.37 2.15
CA PHE A 162 -4.78 -20.71 3.54
C PHE A 162 -6.21 -21.22 3.71
N GLU A 163 -6.36 -22.22 4.55
CA GLU A 163 -7.67 -22.67 5.04
C GLU A 163 -8.18 -21.70 6.12
N VAL A 164 -8.67 -20.53 5.68
CA VAL A 164 -9.20 -19.49 6.57
C VAL A 164 -10.68 -19.76 6.81
N GLU A 165 -11.05 -20.01 8.07
CA GLU A 165 -12.42 -20.30 8.47
C GLU A 165 -13.27 -19.03 8.64
N ARG A 166 -12.61 -17.89 8.89
CA ARG A 166 -13.28 -16.62 9.13
C ARG A 166 -13.60 -15.89 7.82
N PRO A 167 -14.70 -15.12 7.79
CA PRO A 167 -14.98 -14.23 6.66
C PRO A 167 -13.85 -13.20 6.48
N ILE A 168 -13.49 -12.95 5.22
CA ILE A 168 -12.54 -11.92 4.83
C ILE A 168 -13.32 -10.77 4.20
N ASP A 169 -13.23 -9.59 4.79
CA ASP A 169 -13.78 -8.36 4.24
C ASP A 169 -12.81 -7.74 3.22
N VAL A 170 -13.33 -7.19 2.13
CA VAL A 170 -12.53 -6.41 1.18
C VAL A 170 -12.70 -4.94 1.49
N ILE A 171 -11.60 -4.30 1.93
CA ILE A 171 -11.54 -2.85 2.12
C ILE A 171 -10.35 -2.37 1.29
N HIS A 172 -10.64 -1.70 0.17
CA HIS A 172 -9.62 -1.21 -0.74
C HIS A 172 -8.71 -0.19 -0.06
N ASN A 173 -7.50 -0.04 -0.60
CA ASN A 173 -6.63 1.07 -0.22
C ASN A 173 -7.26 2.39 -0.67
N PHE A 174 -6.87 3.46 0.01
CA PHE A 174 -7.20 4.82 -0.35
C PHE A 174 -5.94 5.68 -0.43
N PHE A 175 -6.05 6.79 -1.10
CA PHE A 175 -5.00 7.82 -1.13
C PHE A 175 -5.66 9.18 -1.01
N ASP A 176 -5.12 9.98 -0.09
CA ASP A 176 -5.52 11.36 0.15
C ASP A 176 -4.30 12.24 -0.15
N PRO A 177 -4.22 12.85 -1.35
CA PRO A 177 -3.05 13.58 -1.76
C PRO A 177 -2.86 14.84 -0.93
N ARG A 178 -1.61 15.10 -0.56
CA ARG A 178 -1.22 16.38 0.04
C ARG A 178 -1.05 17.43 -1.08
N PRO A 179 -1.24 18.71 -0.78
CA PRO A 179 -0.94 19.75 -1.76
C PRO A 179 0.54 19.66 -2.19
N PRO A 180 0.84 19.73 -3.50
CA PRO A 180 2.21 19.85 -3.99
C PRO A 180 2.93 21.03 -3.37
N ARG A 181 4.23 20.89 -3.10
CA ARG A 181 5.08 21.93 -2.49
C ARG A 181 5.67 22.89 -3.52
N ARG A 182 5.89 22.38 -4.74
CA ARG A 182 6.46 23.12 -5.87
C ARG A 182 5.44 23.27 -6.98
N SER A 183 5.53 24.33 -7.74
CA SER A 183 4.66 24.49 -8.91
C SER A 183 5.02 23.52 -10.06
N PRO A 184 4.08 23.18 -10.96
CA PRO A 184 4.36 22.34 -12.12
C PRO A 184 5.52 22.87 -12.97
N ARG A 185 5.62 24.18 -13.12
CA ARG A 185 6.67 24.84 -13.92
C ARG A 185 8.05 24.66 -13.29
N GLU A 186 8.17 24.79 -11.97
CA GLU A 186 9.43 24.60 -11.24
C GLU A 186 9.94 23.17 -11.41
N VAL A 187 9.04 22.18 -11.20
CA VAL A 187 9.42 20.76 -11.31
C VAL A 187 9.81 20.39 -12.74
N ARG A 188 9.04 20.83 -13.76
CA ARG A 188 9.38 20.59 -15.17
C ARG A 188 10.72 21.20 -15.54
N ASN A 189 11.01 22.45 -15.10
CA ASN A 189 12.28 23.11 -15.35
C ASN A 189 13.46 22.39 -14.69
N GLU A 190 13.32 21.95 -13.43
CA GLU A 190 14.34 21.19 -12.71
C GLU A 190 14.68 19.88 -13.42
N LEU A 191 13.68 19.20 -13.96
CA LEU A 191 13.85 17.96 -14.72
C LEU A 191 14.31 18.18 -16.17
N GLY A 192 14.47 19.43 -16.60
CA GLY A 192 14.87 19.75 -17.96
C GLY A 192 13.85 19.37 -19.04
N LEU A 193 12.57 19.27 -18.65
CA LEU A 193 11.46 18.90 -19.55
C LEU A 193 11.05 20.08 -20.42
N LYS A 194 10.83 19.80 -21.71
CA LYS A 194 10.27 20.73 -22.69
C LYS A 194 8.81 20.34 -22.97
N ASP A 195 8.52 19.92 -24.18
CA ASP A 195 7.18 19.55 -24.67
C ASP A 195 6.96 18.02 -24.67
N GLU A 196 7.92 17.25 -24.14
CA GLU A 196 7.79 15.80 -24.11
C GLU A 196 6.66 15.36 -23.16
N VAL A 197 6.00 14.26 -23.50
CA VAL A 197 5.06 13.57 -22.63
C VAL A 197 5.84 12.94 -21.48
N LEU A 198 5.47 13.24 -20.24
CA LEU A 198 6.09 12.64 -19.07
C LEU A 198 5.38 11.36 -18.67
N VAL A 199 6.04 10.22 -18.90
CA VAL A 199 5.58 8.91 -18.44
C VAL A 199 6.18 8.63 -17.07
N LEU A 200 5.32 8.43 -16.07
CA LEU A 200 5.72 8.17 -14.68
C LEU A 200 5.72 6.68 -14.37
N HIS A 201 6.73 6.21 -13.67
CA HIS A 201 6.73 4.96 -12.91
C HIS A 201 7.10 5.23 -11.44
N SER A 202 6.33 4.69 -10.51
CA SER A 202 6.65 4.79 -9.07
C SER A 202 6.56 3.42 -8.43
N SER A 203 7.67 2.95 -7.84
CA SER A 203 7.69 1.68 -7.11
C SER A 203 8.93 1.51 -6.22
N ASN A 204 8.93 0.46 -5.39
CA ASN A 204 10.09 0.04 -4.60
C ASN A 204 11.06 -0.87 -5.37
N LEU A 205 10.94 -0.96 -6.69
CA LEU A 205 11.80 -1.68 -7.63
C LEU A 205 12.01 -3.19 -7.33
N ARG A 206 11.08 -3.84 -6.59
CA ARG A 206 11.15 -5.29 -6.39
C ARG A 206 11.04 -6.02 -7.73
N SER A 207 11.57 -7.25 -7.80
CA SER A 207 11.53 -8.08 -9.02
C SER A 207 10.14 -8.19 -9.64
N THR A 208 9.10 -8.29 -8.81
CA THR A 208 7.70 -8.34 -9.26
C THR A 208 7.21 -7.08 -9.99
N LYS A 209 7.96 -5.96 -9.93
CA LYS A 209 7.64 -4.73 -10.67
C LYS A 209 8.12 -4.75 -12.10
N ARG A 210 8.99 -5.72 -12.45
CA ARG A 210 9.47 -5.97 -13.82
C ARG A 210 10.03 -4.70 -14.46
N ILE A 211 11.01 -4.09 -13.80
CA ILE A 211 11.73 -2.91 -14.32
C ILE A 211 12.45 -3.22 -15.64
N ASP A 212 12.87 -4.47 -15.84
CA ASP A 212 13.35 -4.98 -17.12
C ASP A 212 12.33 -4.72 -18.25
N LEU A 213 11.09 -5.14 -18.08
CA LEU A 213 10.00 -4.93 -19.03
C LEU A 213 9.65 -3.44 -19.21
N LEU A 214 9.71 -2.64 -18.14
CA LEU A 214 9.53 -1.20 -18.18
C LEU A 214 10.55 -0.54 -19.11
N LEU A 215 11.83 -0.83 -18.93
CA LEU A 215 12.93 -0.28 -19.72
C LEU A 215 12.90 -0.79 -21.16
N GLU A 216 12.65 -2.08 -21.37
CA GLU A 216 12.49 -2.66 -22.70
C GLU A 216 11.34 -1.97 -23.47
N THR A 217 10.20 -1.77 -22.83
CA THR A 217 9.05 -1.07 -23.41
C THR A 217 9.46 0.37 -23.81
N ALA A 218 10.08 1.11 -22.90
CA ALA A 218 10.54 2.48 -23.17
C ALA A 218 11.55 2.56 -24.33
N ALA A 219 12.44 1.57 -24.47
CA ALA A 219 13.42 1.52 -25.55
C ALA A 219 12.79 1.35 -26.93
N ARG A 220 11.61 0.73 -27.02
CA ARG A 220 10.91 0.44 -28.26
C ARG A 220 10.00 1.56 -28.77
N ILE A 221 9.54 2.47 -27.90
CA ILE A 221 8.62 3.58 -28.26
C ILE A 221 9.23 4.49 -29.34
N ARG A 222 8.40 4.91 -30.29
CA ARG A 222 8.75 5.80 -31.40
C ARG A 222 7.72 6.93 -31.58
N PRO A 223 8.11 8.15 -31.96
CA PRO A 223 9.50 8.62 -32.07
C PRO A 223 10.19 8.73 -30.70
N LYS A 224 11.53 8.62 -30.70
CA LYS A 224 12.31 8.56 -29.45
C LYS A 224 12.17 9.81 -28.57
N ASP A 225 12.02 10.97 -29.18
CA ASP A 225 12.02 12.27 -28.49
C ASP A 225 10.62 12.72 -28.04
N SER A 226 9.60 11.86 -28.20
CA SER A 226 8.22 12.22 -27.87
C SER A 226 7.90 12.14 -26.38
N PHE A 227 8.74 11.48 -25.57
CA PHE A 227 8.49 11.28 -24.15
C PHE A 227 9.77 11.22 -23.32
N LYS A 228 9.60 11.43 -22.01
CA LYS A 228 10.57 11.10 -20.95
C LYS A 228 9.95 10.12 -19.99
N LEU A 229 10.74 9.19 -19.48
CA LEU A 229 10.34 8.23 -18.42
C LEU A 229 10.91 8.70 -17.08
N LEU A 230 10.04 9.13 -16.19
CA LEU A 230 10.40 9.45 -14.81
C LEU A 230 10.17 8.25 -13.91
N ILE A 231 11.22 7.77 -13.26
CA ILE A 231 11.15 6.67 -12.29
C ILE A 231 11.35 7.22 -10.89
N LEU A 232 10.29 7.20 -10.09
CA LEU A 232 10.35 7.48 -8.65
C LEU A 232 10.65 6.17 -7.91
N ALA A 233 11.91 6.00 -7.53
CA ALA A 233 12.43 4.78 -6.96
C ALA A 233 12.39 4.81 -5.43
N GLY A 234 11.64 3.91 -4.80
CA GLY A 234 11.60 3.75 -3.34
C GLY A 234 12.86 3.08 -2.77
N SER A 235 13.71 2.52 -3.63
CA SER A 235 15.00 1.90 -3.30
C SER A 235 16.07 2.31 -4.31
N SER A 236 17.32 1.86 -4.14
CA SER A 236 18.38 2.20 -5.09
C SER A 236 18.08 1.67 -6.50
N PHE A 237 18.27 2.52 -7.49
CA PHE A 237 18.17 2.20 -8.92
C PHE A 237 19.47 1.66 -9.52
N ALA A 238 20.56 1.67 -8.78
CA ALA A 238 21.88 1.23 -9.25
C ALA A 238 21.90 -0.13 -9.98
N PRO A 239 21.13 -1.16 -9.60
CA PRO A 239 21.06 -2.43 -10.30
C PRO A 239 20.62 -2.32 -11.78
N PHE A 240 19.85 -1.30 -12.14
CA PHE A 240 19.28 -1.11 -13.48
C PHE A 240 20.06 -0.12 -14.36
N ALA A 241 21.11 0.54 -13.81
CA ALA A 241 21.87 1.56 -14.54
C ALA A 241 22.58 1.01 -15.79
N THR A 242 22.99 -0.27 -15.76
CA THR A 242 23.61 -0.92 -16.91
C THR A 242 22.60 -1.17 -18.02
N ASP A 243 21.37 -1.55 -17.66
CA ASP A 243 20.30 -1.82 -18.63
C ASP A 243 19.87 -0.52 -19.34
N VAL A 244 19.80 0.60 -18.62
CA VAL A 244 19.52 1.92 -19.21
C VAL A 244 20.54 2.25 -20.30
N ARG A 245 21.84 2.06 -20.03
CA ARG A 245 22.90 2.30 -21.03
C ARG A 245 22.83 1.32 -22.20
N ALA A 246 22.67 0.03 -21.91
CA ALA A 246 22.60 -1.01 -22.95
C ALA A 246 21.42 -0.78 -23.92
N LEU A 247 20.32 -0.18 -23.42
CA LEU A 247 19.12 0.12 -24.20
C LEU A 247 19.15 1.52 -24.84
N GLY A 248 20.19 2.33 -24.61
CA GLY A 248 20.32 3.69 -25.13
C GLY A 248 19.21 4.61 -24.60
N LEU A 249 18.96 4.56 -23.29
CA LEU A 249 17.88 5.29 -22.62
C LEU A 249 18.39 6.47 -21.77
N GLU A 250 19.69 6.77 -21.75
CA GLU A 250 20.31 7.75 -20.86
C GLU A 250 19.67 9.14 -20.98
N ASP A 251 19.31 9.54 -22.20
CA ASP A 251 18.69 10.85 -22.46
C ASP A 251 17.17 10.85 -22.20
N ARG A 252 16.55 9.69 -21.93
CA ARG A 252 15.10 9.56 -21.80
C ARG A 252 14.62 9.16 -20.40
N VAL A 253 15.47 8.52 -19.60
CA VAL A 253 15.14 8.07 -18.27
C VAL A 253 15.67 9.05 -17.23
N ILE A 254 14.76 9.53 -16.40
CA ILE A 254 15.07 10.37 -15.24
C ILE A 254 14.75 9.55 -14.00
N VAL A 255 15.69 9.43 -13.07
CA VAL A 255 15.51 8.63 -11.84
C VAL A 255 15.63 9.54 -10.63
N ILE A 256 14.66 9.45 -9.73
CA ILE A 256 14.70 10.12 -8.43
C ILE A 256 14.45 9.08 -7.35
N GLU A 257 15.42 8.93 -6.45
CA GLU A 257 15.35 7.95 -5.38
C GLU A 257 14.80 8.56 -4.09
N ARG A 258 14.02 7.78 -3.33
CA ARG A 258 13.56 8.11 -1.96
C ARG A 258 12.78 9.41 -1.86
N VAL A 259 11.86 9.64 -2.79
CA VAL A 259 11.01 10.84 -2.82
C VAL A 259 10.03 10.82 -1.63
N SER A 260 9.96 11.94 -0.89
CA SER A 260 8.97 12.17 0.16
C SER A 260 7.71 12.86 -0.35
N ASP A 261 7.87 13.78 -1.30
CA ASP A 261 6.83 14.66 -1.83
C ASP A 261 6.48 14.23 -3.26
N ILE A 262 5.89 13.04 -3.36
CA ILE A 262 5.52 12.41 -4.64
C ILE A 262 4.51 13.26 -5.42
N GLU A 263 3.70 14.03 -4.73
CA GLU A 263 2.68 14.91 -5.29
C GLU A 263 3.27 15.95 -6.26
N ASP A 264 4.49 16.43 -6.00
CA ASP A 264 5.19 17.35 -6.88
C ASP A 264 5.45 16.77 -8.27
N TYR A 265 5.64 15.48 -8.36
CA TYR A 265 5.89 14.77 -9.61
C TYR A 265 4.62 14.24 -10.26
N LEU A 266 3.66 13.81 -9.45
CA LEU A 266 2.36 13.34 -9.93
C LEU A 266 1.60 14.46 -10.67
N GLN A 267 1.67 15.72 -10.18
CA GLN A 267 0.99 16.85 -10.80
C GLN A 267 1.48 17.21 -12.22
N ILE A 268 2.66 16.73 -12.61
CA ILE A 268 3.26 17.01 -13.93
C ILE A 268 3.29 15.80 -14.85
N ALA A 269 2.88 14.64 -14.37
CA ALA A 269 2.86 13.40 -15.13
C ALA A 269 1.67 13.37 -16.11
N ASP A 270 1.95 13.06 -17.37
CA ASP A 270 0.93 12.97 -18.43
C ASP A 270 0.33 11.57 -18.54
N LEU A 271 1.11 10.55 -18.17
CA LEU A 271 0.78 9.13 -18.29
C LEU A 271 1.58 8.34 -17.25
N ALA A 272 1.04 7.26 -16.74
CA ALA A 272 1.78 6.34 -15.86
C ALA A 272 1.91 4.96 -16.49
N LEU A 273 3.03 4.26 -16.22
CA LEU A 273 3.31 2.93 -16.74
C LEU A 273 3.67 1.96 -15.61
N PHE A 274 2.94 0.85 -15.52
CA PHE A 274 3.16 -0.20 -14.53
C PHE A 274 3.22 -1.57 -15.20
N THR A 275 4.37 -2.22 -15.14
CA THR A 275 4.70 -3.48 -15.82
C THR A 275 4.71 -4.68 -14.89
N SER A 276 4.11 -4.56 -13.72
CA SER A 276 4.17 -5.56 -12.65
C SER A 276 3.69 -6.94 -13.09
N GLU A 277 4.33 -7.98 -12.59
CA GLU A 277 3.93 -9.39 -12.75
C GLU A 277 2.81 -9.77 -11.80
N THR A 278 2.80 -9.17 -10.61
CA THR A 278 1.75 -9.36 -9.61
C THR A 278 1.58 -8.13 -8.75
N GLU A 279 0.33 -7.82 -8.40
CA GLU A 279 -0.05 -6.70 -7.54
C GLU A 279 -1.27 -7.06 -6.69
N SER A 280 -1.23 -6.70 -5.43
CA SER A 280 -2.41 -6.88 -4.59
C SER A 280 -3.45 -5.77 -4.81
N PHE A 281 -3.01 -4.55 -5.15
CA PHE A 281 -3.86 -3.39 -5.41
C PHE A 281 -3.21 -2.39 -6.39
N CYS A 282 -1.92 -2.10 -6.21
CA CYS A 282 -1.13 -1.06 -6.88
C CYS A 282 -1.52 0.37 -6.45
N LEU A 283 -1.08 0.78 -5.25
CA LEU A 283 -1.34 2.11 -4.72
C LEU A 283 -0.82 3.22 -5.66
N SER A 284 0.31 3.00 -6.34
CA SER A 284 0.90 3.98 -7.27
C SER A 284 -0.01 4.32 -8.47
N ILE A 285 -0.87 3.38 -8.90
CA ILE A 285 -1.92 3.69 -9.89
C ILE A 285 -2.95 4.66 -9.28
N LEU A 286 -3.40 4.40 -8.06
CA LEU A 286 -4.36 5.28 -7.39
C LEU A 286 -3.75 6.67 -7.13
N GLU A 287 -2.48 6.75 -6.74
CA GLU A 287 -1.74 8.00 -6.60
C GLU A 287 -1.75 8.80 -7.90
N ALA A 288 -1.45 8.18 -9.04
CA ALA A 288 -1.51 8.81 -10.36
C ALA A 288 -2.94 9.26 -10.73
N MET A 289 -3.95 8.42 -10.48
CA MET A 289 -5.36 8.73 -10.75
C MET A 289 -5.81 10.00 -10.02
N CYS A 290 -5.38 10.24 -8.79
CA CYS A 290 -5.73 11.45 -8.02
C CYS A 290 -5.25 12.74 -8.68
N PHE A 291 -4.24 12.67 -9.56
CA PHE A 291 -3.69 13.80 -10.33
C PHE A 291 -4.10 13.78 -11.81
N SER A 292 -5.20 13.13 -12.15
CA SER A 292 -5.68 13.00 -13.54
C SER A 292 -4.66 12.37 -14.49
N CYS A 293 -3.72 11.57 -13.97
CA CYS A 293 -2.73 10.85 -14.75
C CYS A 293 -3.24 9.43 -15.04
N PRO A 294 -3.65 9.12 -16.28
CA PRO A 294 -4.14 7.79 -16.62
C PRO A 294 -2.99 6.79 -16.67
N SER A 295 -3.28 5.52 -16.40
CA SER A 295 -2.26 4.48 -16.36
C SER A 295 -2.40 3.50 -17.52
N VAL A 296 -1.26 3.09 -18.08
CA VAL A 296 -1.09 1.84 -18.82
C VAL A 296 -0.48 0.83 -17.86
N ALA A 297 -1.15 -0.29 -17.65
CA ALA A 297 -0.71 -1.26 -16.67
C ALA A 297 -0.93 -2.70 -17.14
N THR A 298 -0.14 -3.62 -16.64
CA THR A 298 -0.39 -5.04 -16.82
C THR A 298 -1.67 -5.48 -16.11
N ARG A 299 -2.46 -6.34 -16.74
CA ARG A 299 -3.71 -6.91 -16.21
C ARG A 299 -3.39 -8.03 -15.22
N VAL A 300 -2.97 -7.69 -14.01
CA VAL A 300 -2.59 -8.66 -12.99
C VAL A 300 -3.18 -8.33 -11.63
N GLY A 301 -3.45 -9.36 -10.84
CA GLY A 301 -3.84 -9.22 -9.44
C GLY A 301 -5.05 -8.30 -9.23
N GLY A 302 -4.91 -7.35 -8.30
CA GLY A 302 -5.93 -6.36 -7.96
C GLY A 302 -5.98 -5.13 -8.86
N ILE A 303 -5.08 -4.98 -9.85
CA ILE A 303 -5.07 -3.81 -10.76
C ILE A 303 -6.43 -3.62 -11.48
N PRO A 304 -7.12 -4.67 -11.99
CA PRO A 304 -8.43 -4.51 -12.62
C PRO A 304 -9.54 -4.00 -11.69
N GLU A 305 -9.34 -4.03 -10.38
CA GLU A 305 -10.28 -3.43 -9.42
C GLU A 305 -10.06 -1.91 -9.30
N VAL A 306 -8.86 -1.43 -9.56
CA VAL A 306 -8.49 -0.01 -9.54
C VAL A 306 -8.76 0.65 -10.88
N VAL A 307 -8.22 0.09 -11.97
CA VAL A 307 -8.35 0.61 -13.33
C VAL A 307 -9.58 0.02 -14.01
N LYS A 308 -10.51 0.89 -14.45
CA LYS A 308 -11.61 0.51 -15.32
C LYS A 308 -11.13 0.60 -16.77
N GLU A 309 -11.03 -0.56 -17.42
CA GLU A 309 -10.50 -0.73 -18.78
C GLU A 309 -11.07 0.26 -19.78
N ASN A 310 -10.20 0.96 -20.52
CA ASN A 310 -10.53 1.97 -21.54
C ASN A 310 -11.41 3.13 -21.04
N VAL A 311 -11.59 3.28 -19.72
CA VAL A 311 -12.34 4.36 -19.10
C VAL A 311 -11.43 5.21 -18.20
N THR A 312 -10.61 4.57 -17.35
CA THR A 312 -9.72 5.26 -16.41
C THR A 312 -8.24 4.92 -16.66
N GLY A 313 -7.95 4.14 -17.68
CA GLY A 313 -6.63 3.68 -18.08
C GLY A 313 -6.75 2.49 -19.02
N VAL A 314 -5.63 1.93 -19.41
CA VAL A 314 -5.56 0.78 -20.32
C VAL A 314 -4.83 -0.39 -19.66
N LEU A 315 -5.41 -1.57 -19.73
CA LEU A 315 -4.83 -2.80 -19.18
C LEU A 315 -4.33 -3.70 -20.31
N VAL A 316 -3.09 -4.12 -20.21
CA VAL A 316 -2.41 -4.99 -21.20
C VAL A 316 -2.12 -6.35 -20.57
N PRO A 317 -2.24 -7.46 -21.28
CA PRO A 317 -1.82 -8.76 -20.77
C PRO A 317 -0.37 -8.75 -20.31
N PHE A 318 -0.06 -9.38 -19.16
CA PHE A 318 1.31 -9.51 -18.69
C PHE A 318 2.15 -10.29 -19.71
N GLY A 319 3.37 -9.80 -19.98
CA GLY A 319 4.28 -10.39 -20.94
C GLY A 319 4.11 -9.89 -22.38
N ASP A 320 3.06 -9.13 -22.69
CA ASP A 320 2.85 -8.55 -24.02
C ASP A 320 3.52 -7.16 -24.13
N ALA A 321 4.84 -7.18 -24.32
CA ALA A 321 5.62 -5.95 -24.53
C ALA A 321 5.22 -5.20 -25.81
N GLY A 322 4.70 -5.91 -26.82
CA GLY A 322 4.21 -5.29 -28.08
C GLY A 322 3.00 -4.42 -27.82
N ALA A 323 1.99 -4.97 -27.14
CA ALA A 323 0.79 -4.23 -26.79
C ALA A 323 1.07 -3.07 -25.82
N LEU A 324 2.04 -3.20 -24.91
CA LEU A 324 2.49 -2.06 -24.05
C LEU A 324 3.03 -0.91 -24.90
N VAL A 325 3.92 -1.19 -25.86
CA VAL A 325 4.50 -0.20 -26.76
C VAL A 325 3.42 0.48 -27.59
N GLU A 326 2.57 -0.30 -28.28
CA GLU A 326 1.49 0.21 -29.12
C GLU A 326 0.54 1.13 -28.34
N THR A 327 0.09 0.66 -27.16
CA THR A 327 -0.79 1.45 -26.29
C THR A 327 -0.16 2.77 -25.84
N LEU A 328 1.12 2.74 -25.46
CA LEU A 328 1.83 3.94 -25.05
C LEU A 328 2.02 4.92 -26.21
N GLU A 329 2.42 4.42 -27.38
CA GLU A 329 2.57 5.26 -28.57
C GLU A 329 1.25 5.94 -28.98
N ASP A 330 0.13 5.21 -28.92
CA ASP A 330 -1.19 5.78 -29.20
C ASP A 330 -1.54 6.88 -28.20
N LEU A 331 -1.35 6.63 -26.90
CA LEU A 331 -1.64 7.62 -25.87
C LEU A 331 -0.66 8.81 -25.89
N ILE A 332 0.59 8.62 -26.28
CA ILE A 332 1.55 9.71 -26.44
C ILE A 332 1.11 10.64 -27.59
N ARG A 333 0.56 10.09 -28.67
CA ARG A 333 0.08 10.86 -29.84
C ARG A 333 -1.30 11.51 -29.65
N ASP A 334 -2.11 10.99 -28.72
CA ASP A 334 -3.49 11.45 -28.50
C ASP A 334 -3.68 12.13 -27.14
N PRO A 335 -3.39 13.44 -27.03
CA PRO A 335 -3.57 14.19 -25.78
C PRO A 335 -5.05 14.28 -25.35
N ALA A 336 -6.00 14.25 -26.29
CA ALA A 336 -7.41 14.33 -25.95
C ALA A 336 -7.87 13.03 -25.25
N ARG A 337 -7.45 11.87 -25.75
CA ARG A 337 -7.71 10.58 -25.12
C ARG A 337 -7.04 10.47 -23.74
N ARG A 338 -5.77 10.94 -23.61
CA ARG A 338 -5.11 10.99 -22.28
C ARG A 338 -5.91 11.81 -21.29
N ALA A 339 -6.33 13.03 -21.69
CA ALA A 339 -7.11 13.92 -20.82
C ALA A 339 -8.45 13.31 -20.41
N ALA A 340 -9.16 12.67 -21.35
CA ALA A 340 -10.43 12.00 -21.06
C ALA A 340 -10.27 10.83 -20.06
N LEU A 341 -9.28 9.96 -20.29
CA LEU A 341 -8.95 8.85 -19.37
C LEU A 341 -8.53 9.37 -17.99
N GLY A 342 -7.67 10.41 -17.95
CA GLY A 342 -7.18 11.02 -16.72
C GLY A 342 -8.29 11.65 -15.89
N HIS A 343 -9.19 12.39 -16.52
CA HIS A 343 -10.36 12.97 -15.83
C HIS A 343 -11.26 11.89 -15.23
N ALA A 344 -11.56 10.86 -16.01
CA ALA A 344 -12.36 9.73 -15.51
C ALA A 344 -11.65 8.96 -14.38
N ALA A 345 -10.30 8.84 -14.45
CA ALA A 345 -9.48 8.25 -13.40
C ALA A 345 -9.58 9.03 -12.10
N GLN A 346 -9.46 10.37 -12.16
CA GLN A 346 -9.57 11.22 -10.97
C GLN A 346 -10.95 11.14 -10.32
N LEU A 347 -12.03 11.17 -11.10
CA LEU A 347 -13.38 10.98 -10.58
C LEU A 347 -13.53 9.63 -9.88
N ARG A 348 -13.03 8.54 -10.49
CA ARG A 348 -13.07 7.22 -9.87
C ARG A 348 -12.25 7.15 -8.59
N ALA A 349 -11.06 7.75 -8.55
CA ALA A 349 -10.23 7.81 -7.34
C ALA A 349 -11.00 8.47 -6.19
N HIS A 350 -11.62 9.61 -6.45
CA HIS A 350 -12.44 10.34 -5.49
C HIS A 350 -13.65 9.51 -5.03
N ASP A 351 -14.45 8.97 -5.95
CA ASP A 351 -15.74 8.35 -5.65
C ASP A 351 -15.61 6.95 -5.03
N CYS A 352 -14.49 6.24 -5.28
CA CYS A 352 -14.32 4.86 -4.85
C CYS A 352 -13.20 4.64 -3.82
N PHE A 353 -12.20 5.52 -3.79
CA PHE A 353 -10.95 5.28 -3.08
C PHE A 353 -10.46 6.50 -2.27
N SER A 354 -11.32 7.47 -2.00
CA SER A 354 -11.01 8.57 -1.07
C SER A 354 -11.11 8.11 0.40
N ALA A 355 -10.50 8.87 1.31
CA ALA A 355 -10.60 8.63 2.75
C ALA A 355 -12.06 8.69 3.23
N GLU A 356 -12.88 9.60 2.67
CA GLU A 356 -14.31 9.73 2.98
C GLU A 356 -15.12 8.47 2.67
N VAL A 357 -14.71 7.69 1.67
CA VAL A 357 -15.38 6.45 1.27
C VAL A 357 -14.83 5.25 2.03
N ILE A 358 -13.52 5.18 2.21
CA ILE A 358 -12.86 3.97 2.74
C ILE A 358 -12.80 3.95 4.26
N VAL A 359 -12.45 5.06 4.93
CA VAL A 359 -12.28 5.06 6.39
C VAL A 359 -13.57 4.70 7.15
N PRO A 360 -14.78 5.16 6.73
CA PRO A 360 -16.03 4.70 7.35
C PRO A 360 -16.25 3.18 7.32
N ARG A 361 -15.67 2.46 6.33
CA ARG A 361 -15.74 0.99 6.27
C ARG A 361 -14.91 0.35 7.38
N TYR A 362 -13.73 0.91 7.69
CA TYR A 362 -12.93 0.48 8.85
C TYR A 362 -13.64 0.81 10.16
N GLU A 363 -14.25 2.00 10.31
CA GLU A 363 -15.03 2.33 11.50
C GLU A 363 -16.21 1.37 11.70
N ALA A 364 -16.94 1.03 10.63
CA ALA A 364 -18.03 0.06 10.68
C ALA A 364 -17.53 -1.34 11.10
N LEU A 365 -16.37 -1.76 10.56
CA LEU A 365 -15.71 -3.00 10.94
C LEU A 365 -15.36 -3.02 12.43
N TYR A 366 -14.74 -1.95 12.94
CA TYR A 366 -14.36 -1.86 14.36
C TYR A 366 -15.58 -1.91 15.28
N ARG A 367 -16.66 -1.16 14.94
CA ARG A 367 -17.93 -1.23 15.70
C ARG A 367 -18.50 -2.65 15.71
N ARG A 368 -18.46 -3.35 14.57
CA ARG A 368 -18.95 -4.72 14.44
C ARG A 368 -18.20 -5.69 15.35
N VAL A 369 -16.86 -5.67 15.34
CA VAL A 369 -16.05 -6.59 16.15
C VAL A 369 -16.15 -6.28 17.65
N CYS A 370 -16.33 -5.02 18.03
CA CYS A 370 -16.53 -4.65 19.42
C CYS A 370 -17.93 -5.06 19.92
N ALA A 371 -18.99 -4.94 19.09
CA ALA A 371 -20.36 -5.31 19.47
C ALA A 371 -20.55 -6.83 19.67
N THR A 372 -19.81 -7.67 18.94
CA THR A 372 -19.88 -9.14 19.11
C THR A 372 -19.39 -9.61 20.49
N ALA A 373 -18.66 -8.79 21.24
CA ALA A 373 -18.22 -9.06 22.60
C ALA A 373 -19.31 -8.88 23.67
N ALA A 374 -20.35 -8.11 23.37
CA ALA A 374 -21.39 -7.73 24.34
C ALA A 374 -22.49 -8.78 24.55
N LYS A 375 -22.47 -9.92 23.84
CA LYS A 375 -23.40 -11.03 24.13
C LYS A 375 -22.80 -11.95 25.21
N PRO A 376 -23.29 -11.96 26.45
CA PRO A 376 -22.93 -13.00 27.40
C PRO A 376 -23.39 -14.34 26.84
N SER A 377 -22.53 -15.34 26.92
CA SER A 377 -22.89 -16.72 26.70
C SER A 377 -24.12 -17.02 27.58
N GLY A 378 -25.24 -17.32 26.92
CA GLY A 378 -26.50 -17.61 27.60
C GLY A 378 -26.28 -18.63 28.71
N SER A 379 -26.85 -18.31 29.85
CA SER A 379 -27.03 -19.19 30.98
C SER A 379 -27.47 -20.57 30.49
N VAL A 380 -26.61 -21.55 30.66
CA VAL A 380 -27.02 -22.97 30.71
C VAL A 380 -27.95 -23.06 31.88
N GLN A 381 -29.27 -23.12 31.65
CA GLN A 381 -30.23 -23.58 32.64
C GLN A 381 -29.93 -25.04 32.94
N GLN A 382 -29.67 -25.31 34.22
CA GLN A 382 -29.60 -26.63 34.83
C GLN A 382 -30.92 -27.39 34.63
#